data_957a6b0960cc96bb2515e517008b3d4f
#
_entry.id   957a6b0960cc96bb2515e517008b3d4f
#
_cell.length_a   1.000
_cell.length_b   1.000
_cell.length_c   1.000
_cell.angle_alpha   90.00
_cell.angle_beta   90.00
_cell.angle_gamma   90.00
#
_symmetry.space_group_name_H-M   'P 1'
#
loop_
_entity.id
_entity.type
_entity.pdbx_description
1 polymer ?
#
loop_
_entity_poly.entity_id
_entity_poly.type
_entity_poly.pdbx_seq_one_letter_code
_entity_poly.pdbx_strand_id
1 'polypeptide(L)'
;MVTTATRRWGAGTSALVRALIATTRPVSQVELATLVGVSQPRVSQVLSRLTKSSAVTSTTDGYVGRREQLIDLYVDNHRPALVGAEVPWYSLRPMREQIDQLFAHANSTGTRVAVSADLAPDLLAPWRHPTLTVVYVDDALDLTAAGFVRAEGRVDATAIVRHTSDTTLLAAFEPWRRSVDELPLADPVQQIWDLHDLGGADRVDAADRLIAAVLDGKLAVES
;
A
#
# COMPACT_ATOMS: atom_id res chain seq x y z
N MET A 1 16.26 30.01 1.54
CA MET A 1 15.83 28.65 1.19
C MET A 1 14.32 28.66 1.01
N VAL A 2 13.83 28.58 -0.22
CA VAL A 2 12.38 28.49 -0.49
C VAL A 2 11.98 27.03 -0.28
N THR A 3 11.32 26.74 0.84
CA THR A 3 10.71 25.42 1.07
C THR A 3 9.56 25.29 0.10
N THR A 4 9.81 24.65 -1.02
CA THR A 4 8.75 24.28 -1.98
C THR A 4 7.85 23.30 -1.23
N ALA A 5 6.67 23.75 -0.84
CA ALA A 5 5.66 22.87 -0.24
C ALA A 5 5.41 21.71 -1.19
N THR A 6 5.91 20.54 -0.84
CA THR A 6 5.79 19.32 -1.63
C THR A 6 4.30 19.03 -1.77
N ARG A 7 3.77 19.17 -2.96
CA ARG A 7 2.34 19.03 -3.24
C ARG A 7 1.97 17.54 -3.05
N ARG A 8 1.26 17.25 -1.97
CA ARG A 8 0.76 15.90 -1.65
C ARG A 8 0.05 15.29 -2.85
N TRP A 9 0.31 14.03 -3.11
CA TRP A 9 -0.33 13.30 -4.20
C TRP A 9 -1.76 12.92 -3.83
N GLY A 10 -2.67 13.03 -4.79
CA GLY A 10 -4.01 12.42 -4.68
C GLY A 10 -3.97 10.95 -5.09
N ALA A 11 -5.02 10.19 -4.74
CA ALA A 11 -5.15 8.76 -4.98
C ALA A 11 -4.73 8.32 -6.39
N GLY A 12 -5.25 8.95 -7.45
CA GLY A 12 -4.90 8.59 -8.83
C GLY A 12 -3.42 8.80 -9.19
N THR A 13 -2.72 9.77 -8.58
CA THR A 13 -1.27 9.92 -8.79
C THR A 13 -0.52 8.81 -8.07
N SER A 14 -0.90 8.52 -6.83
CA SER A 14 -0.31 7.44 -6.02
C SER A 14 -0.50 6.07 -6.70
N ALA A 15 -1.69 5.78 -7.21
CA ALA A 15 -1.99 4.56 -7.94
C ALA A 15 -1.15 4.43 -9.23
N LEU A 16 -0.99 5.54 -10.00
CA LEU A 16 -0.12 5.54 -11.18
C LEU A 16 1.34 5.24 -10.85
N VAL A 17 1.85 5.79 -9.76
CA VAL A 17 3.22 5.51 -9.32
C VAL A 17 3.38 4.05 -8.89
N ARG A 18 2.45 3.48 -8.13
CA ARG A 18 2.46 2.05 -7.79
C ARG A 18 2.43 1.16 -9.03
N ALA A 19 1.56 1.47 -10.00
CA ALA A 19 1.49 0.74 -11.27
C ALA A 19 2.83 0.80 -12.05
N LEU A 20 3.48 1.97 -12.09
CA LEU A 20 4.79 2.12 -12.73
C LEU A 20 5.91 1.35 -12.01
N ILE A 21 5.83 1.22 -10.68
CA ILE A 21 6.77 0.41 -9.90
C ILE A 21 6.54 -1.09 -10.14
N ALA A 22 5.27 -1.52 -10.24
CA ALA A 22 4.91 -2.90 -10.53
C ALA A 22 5.35 -3.34 -11.94
N THR A 23 5.26 -2.45 -12.92
CA THR A 23 5.51 -2.76 -14.32
C THR A 23 7.02 -2.78 -14.62
N THR A 24 7.54 -3.90 -15.15
CA THR A 24 8.95 -4.08 -15.50
C THR A 24 9.27 -3.83 -16.98
N ARG A 25 8.23 -3.64 -17.80
CA ARG A 25 8.32 -3.34 -19.24
C ARG A 25 7.85 -1.93 -19.56
N PRO A 26 8.16 -1.38 -20.75
CA PRO A 26 7.53 -0.14 -21.20
C PRO A 26 6.00 -0.26 -21.20
N VAL A 27 5.32 0.78 -20.69
CA VAL A 27 3.86 0.81 -20.59
C VAL A 27 3.30 2.09 -21.22
N SER A 28 2.24 1.96 -22.01
CA SER A 28 1.61 3.11 -22.67
C SER A 28 0.73 3.93 -21.73
N GLN A 29 0.44 5.19 -22.10
CA GLN A 29 -0.50 6.03 -21.35
C GLN A 29 -1.91 5.45 -21.27
N VAL A 30 -2.37 4.79 -22.34
CA VAL A 30 -3.69 4.16 -22.42
C VAL A 30 -3.76 2.99 -21.46
N GLU A 31 -2.73 2.14 -21.46
CA GLU A 31 -2.63 0.98 -20.59
C GLU A 31 -2.60 1.40 -19.10
N LEU A 32 -1.81 2.42 -18.75
CA LEU A 32 -1.80 3.00 -17.39
C LEU A 32 -3.15 3.60 -17.00
N ALA A 33 -3.83 4.28 -17.93
CA ALA A 33 -5.14 4.86 -17.67
C ALA A 33 -6.18 3.78 -17.35
N THR A 34 -6.17 2.69 -18.12
CA THR A 34 -7.04 1.52 -17.91
C THR A 34 -6.72 0.81 -16.60
N LEU A 35 -5.44 0.56 -16.33
CA LEU A 35 -4.98 -0.17 -15.13
C LEU A 35 -5.36 0.54 -13.82
N VAL A 36 -5.28 1.87 -13.82
CA VAL A 36 -5.53 2.69 -12.62
C VAL A 36 -6.96 3.24 -12.55
N GLY A 37 -7.70 3.20 -13.65
CA GLY A 37 -9.06 3.76 -13.70
C GLY A 37 -9.09 5.29 -13.73
N VAL A 38 -8.07 5.96 -14.32
CA VAL A 38 -8.02 7.43 -14.46
C VAL A 38 -8.02 7.85 -15.93
N SER A 39 -8.35 9.11 -16.20
CA SER A 39 -8.35 9.62 -17.57
C SER A 39 -6.93 9.74 -18.16
N GLN A 40 -6.80 9.52 -19.46
CA GLN A 40 -5.51 9.65 -20.17
C GLN A 40 -4.86 11.04 -20.02
N PRO A 41 -5.58 12.18 -20.04
CA PRO A 41 -5.00 13.49 -19.75
C PRO A 41 -4.36 13.54 -18.34
N ARG A 42 -4.97 12.88 -17.36
CA ARG A 42 -4.39 12.79 -16.01
C ARG A 42 -3.08 11.99 -16.00
N VAL A 43 -3.04 10.86 -16.69
CA VAL A 43 -1.82 10.07 -16.88
C VAL A 43 -0.72 10.90 -17.51
N SER A 44 -1.02 11.60 -18.62
CA SER A 44 -0.07 12.48 -19.33
C SER A 44 0.53 13.56 -18.40
N GLN A 45 -0.31 14.20 -17.58
CA GLN A 45 0.15 15.21 -16.62
C GLN A 45 1.10 14.63 -15.56
N VAL A 46 0.81 13.45 -15.04
CA VAL A 46 1.64 12.78 -14.03
C VAL A 46 2.97 12.35 -14.65
N LEU A 47 2.94 11.66 -15.80
CA LEU A 47 4.13 11.22 -16.52
C LEU A 47 5.03 12.38 -16.89
N SER A 48 4.49 13.50 -17.37
CA SER A 48 5.27 14.72 -17.68
C SER A 48 6.06 15.22 -16.46
N ARG A 49 5.46 15.18 -15.26
CA ARG A 49 6.15 15.59 -14.02
C ARG A 49 7.24 14.58 -13.62
N LEU A 50 6.92 13.27 -13.67
CA LEU A 50 7.85 12.22 -13.32
C LEU A 50 9.04 12.13 -14.30
N THR A 51 8.81 12.42 -15.58
CA THR A 51 9.89 12.53 -16.58
C THR A 51 10.78 13.73 -16.30
N LYS A 52 10.22 14.88 -15.93
CA LYS A 52 11.01 16.07 -15.54
C LYS A 52 11.87 15.85 -14.30
N SER A 53 11.43 15.01 -13.34
CA SER A 53 12.23 14.59 -12.18
C SER A 53 13.12 13.40 -12.47
N SER A 54 13.20 12.94 -13.72
CA SER A 54 13.96 11.76 -14.14
C SER A 54 13.53 10.44 -13.48
N ALA A 55 12.39 10.40 -12.80
CA ALA A 55 11.85 9.18 -12.19
C ALA A 55 11.18 8.24 -13.22
N VAL A 56 10.88 8.74 -14.41
CA VAL A 56 10.33 7.97 -15.53
C VAL A 56 11.07 8.34 -16.80
N THR A 57 11.38 7.33 -17.61
CA THR A 57 11.99 7.50 -18.94
C THR A 57 10.91 7.23 -20.00
N SER A 58 10.80 8.14 -20.98
CA SER A 58 9.98 7.92 -22.19
C SER A 58 10.81 7.19 -23.22
N THR A 59 10.27 6.13 -23.82
CA THR A 59 10.85 5.34 -24.89
C THR A 59 9.92 5.31 -26.10
N THR A 60 10.32 4.68 -27.20
CA THR A 60 9.46 4.45 -28.38
C THR A 60 8.26 3.59 -28.03
N ASP A 61 8.42 2.64 -27.09
CA ASP A 61 7.42 1.62 -26.76
C ASP A 61 6.55 2.03 -25.55
N GLY A 62 6.83 3.19 -24.93
CA GLY A 62 6.07 3.69 -23.79
C GLY A 62 6.94 4.30 -22.69
N TYR A 63 6.52 4.16 -21.46
CA TYR A 63 7.17 4.74 -20.28
C TYR A 63 7.72 3.64 -19.37
N VAL A 64 8.92 3.86 -18.85
CA VAL A 64 9.59 2.95 -17.90
C VAL A 64 9.89 3.72 -16.63
N GLY A 65 9.43 3.21 -15.50
CA GLY A 65 9.70 3.77 -14.18
C GLY A 65 11.09 3.38 -13.65
N ARG A 66 11.79 4.32 -13.06
CA ARG A 66 12.96 4.04 -12.22
C ARG A 66 12.44 3.67 -10.83
N ARG A 67 12.32 2.36 -10.58
CA ARG A 67 11.55 1.80 -9.46
C ARG A 67 12.02 2.33 -8.10
N GLU A 68 13.31 2.32 -7.82
CA GLU A 68 13.90 2.83 -6.58
C GLU A 68 13.51 4.30 -6.35
N GLN A 69 13.75 5.16 -7.33
CA GLN A 69 13.43 6.59 -7.25
C GLN A 69 11.92 6.85 -7.12
N LEU A 70 11.09 6.00 -7.74
CA LEU A 70 9.64 6.10 -7.61
C LEU A 70 9.16 5.68 -6.22
N ILE A 71 9.82 4.70 -5.57
CA ILE A 71 9.54 4.30 -4.19
C ILE A 71 9.85 5.46 -3.24
N ASP A 72 11.03 6.09 -3.37
CA ASP A 72 11.41 7.26 -2.56
C ASP A 72 10.38 8.39 -2.70
N LEU A 73 10.03 8.71 -3.95
CA LEU A 73 9.01 9.73 -4.23
C LEU A 73 7.65 9.35 -3.65
N TYR A 74 7.30 8.06 -3.63
CA TYR A 74 6.05 7.59 -3.05
C TYR A 74 6.04 7.78 -1.54
N VAL A 75 7.09 7.36 -0.86
CA VAL A 75 7.22 7.52 0.60
C VAL A 75 7.12 8.99 1.01
N ASP A 76 7.77 9.88 0.27
CA ASP A 76 7.79 11.31 0.58
C ASP A 76 6.45 12.02 0.33
N ASN A 77 5.75 11.67 -0.74
CA ASN A 77 4.63 12.46 -1.26
C ASN A 77 3.26 11.83 -1.08
N HIS A 78 3.19 10.50 -0.88
CA HIS A 78 1.93 9.81 -0.70
C HIS A 78 1.26 10.19 0.63
N ARG A 79 -0.07 10.25 0.59
CA ARG A 79 -0.94 10.24 1.78
C ARG A 79 -2.18 9.45 1.41
N PRO A 80 -2.55 8.44 2.20
CA PRO A 80 -3.73 7.63 1.88
C PRO A 80 -4.99 8.49 1.87
N ALA A 81 -5.86 8.22 0.89
CA ALA A 81 -7.15 8.89 0.76
C ALA A 81 -8.16 8.26 1.72
N LEU A 82 -8.03 8.59 3.01
CA LEU A 82 -8.91 8.05 4.04
C LEU A 82 -10.26 8.75 4.05
N VAL A 83 -11.30 7.98 4.34
CA VAL A 83 -12.66 8.45 4.66
C VAL A 83 -12.77 8.52 6.18
N GLY A 84 -12.63 9.72 6.72
CA GLY A 84 -12.53 9.94 8.17
C GLY A 84 -11.13 9.67 8.73
N ALA A 85 -11.06 9.46 10.05
CA ALA A 85 -9.84 9.13 10.75
C ALA A 85 -9.59 7.61 10.73
N GLU A 86 -8.33 7.21 10.82
CA GLU A 86 -8.01 5.82 11.12
C GLU A 86 -8.52 5.42 12.51
N VAL A 87 -8.80 4.15 12.69
CA VAL A 87 -9.39 3.65 13.92
C VAL A 87 -8.47 2.61 14.54
N PRO A 88 -7.82 2.92 15.68
CA PRO A 88 -7.00 1.98 16.41
C PRO A 88 -7.88 1.00 17.22
N TRP A 89 -7.51 -0.28 17.16
CA TRP A 89 -8.15 -1.38 17.84
C TRP A 89 -7.14 -2.24 18.60
N TYR A 90 -7.57 -2.83 19.69
CA TYR A 90 -6.77 -3.70 20.52
C TYR A 90 -7.45 -5.04 20.75
N SER A 91 -6.67 -6.12 20.73
CA SER A 91 -7.10 -7.45 21.15
C SER A 91 -5.97 -8.17 21.88
N LEU A 92 -6.30 -8.96 22.90
CA LEU A 92 -5.34 -9.80 23.65
C LEU A 92 -4.96 -11.10 22.92
N ARG A 93 -5.65 -11.43 21.83
CA ARG A 93 -5.43 -12.67 21.10
C ARG A 93 -4.11 -12.64 20.32
N PRO A 94 -3.53 -13.81 20.01
CA PRO A 94 -2.40 -13.90 19.08
C PRO A 94 -2.75 -13.23 17.73
N MET A 95 -1.77 -12.60 17.08
CA MET A 95 -1.97 -11.86 15.83
C MET A 95 -2.71 -12.67 14.76
N ARG A 96 -2.39 -13.95 14.60
CA ARG A 96 -3.06 -14.82 13.63
C ARG A 96 -4.57 -14.92 13.89
N GLU A 97 -4.95 -15.16 15.14
CA GLU A 97 -6.37 -15.24 15.52
C GLU A 97 -7.10 -13.90 15.36
N GLN A 98 -6.40 -12.78 15.64
CA GLN A 98 -6.95 -11.44 15.41
C GLN A 98 -7.33 -11.25 13.94
N ILE A 99 -6.43 -11.64 13.04
CA ILE A 99 -6.64 -11.51 11.60
C ILE A 99 -7.76 -12.42 11.12
N ASP A 100 -7.77 -13.68 11.54
CA ASP A 100 -8.81 -14.64 11.16
C ASP A 100 -10.21 -14.13 11.56
N GLN A 101 -10.34 -13.53 12.75
CA GLN A 101 -11.62 -12.96 13.22
C GLN A 101 -12.01 -11.67 12.50
N LEU A 102 -11.03 -10.79 12.26
CA LEU A 102 -11.26 -9.58 11.48
C LEU A 102 -11.78 -9.94 10.08
N PHE A 103 -11.15 -10.92 9.43
CA PHE A 103 -11.56 -11.40 8.11
C PHE A 103 -12.94 -12.04 8.11
N ALA A 104 -13.23 -12.91 9.07
CA ALA A 104 -14.54 -13.54 9.21
C ALA A 104 -15.65 -12.46 9.37
N HIS A 105 -15.35 -11.43 10.18
CA HIS A 105 -16.28 -10.32 10.39
C HIS A 105 -16.45 -9.47 9.12
N ALA A 106 -15.37 -9.07 8.47
CA ALA A 106 -15.40 -8.29 7.23
C ALA A 106 -16.18 -9.03 6.12
N ASN A 107 -15.95 -10.34 5.97
CA ASN A 107 -16.70 -11.17 5.03
C ASN A 107 -18.21 -11.20 5.36
N SER A 108 -18.57 -11.27 6.66
CA SER A 108 -19.97 -11.28 7.06
C SER A 108 -20.70 -9.96 6.78
N THR A 109 -19.97 -8.86 6.72
CA THR A 109 -20.49 -7.52 6.39
C THR A 109 -20.37 -7.17 4.90
N GLY A 110 -19.68 -8.00 4.11
CA GLY A 110 -19.41 -7.74 2.70
C GLY A 110 -18.33 -6.66 2.47
N THR A 111 -17.57 -6.30 3.51
CA THR A 111 -16.50 -5.31 3.43
C THR A 111 -15.24 -5.93 2.82
N ARG A 112 -14.71 -5.33 1.76
CA ARG A 112 -13.41 -5.74 1.21
C ARG A 112 -12.29 -5.21 2.08
N VAL A 113 -11.28 -6.04 2.27
CA VAL A 113 -10.12 -5.71 3.11
C VAL A 113 -8.82 -6.02 2.40
N ALA A 114 -7.76 -5.29 2.76
CA ALA A 114 -6.38 -5.62 2.39
C ALA A 114 -5.46 -5.33 3.56
N VAL A 115 -4.63 -6.31 3.91
CA VAL A 115 -3.70 -6.23 5.03
C VAL A 115 -2.40 -5.55 4.60
N SER A 116 -1.88 -4.68 5.47
CA SER A 116 -0.63 -3.97 5.30
C SER A 116 0.30 -4.20 6.52
N ALA A 117 1.05 -3.20 6.94
CA ALA A 117 2.03 -3.27 8.02
C ALA A 117 1.40 -3.73 9.36
N ASP A 118 2.08 -4.44 10.24
CA ASP A 118 3.41 -5.08 10.09
C ASP A 118 3.32 -6.44 9.41
N LEU A 119 2.11 -7.04 9.40
CA LEU A 119 1.89 -8.45 9.04
C LEU A 119 2.18 -8.74 7.57
N ALA A 120 1.65 -7.94 6.65
CA ALA A 120 1.82 -8.23 5.22
C ALA A 120 3.30 -8.16 4.76
N PRO A 121 4.12 -7.17 5.18
CA PRO A 121 5.55 -7.19 4.92
C PRO A 121 6.26 -8.43 5.45
N ASP A 122 5.89 -8.93 6.64
CA ASP A 122 6.51 -10.12 7.20
C ASP A 122 6.15 -11.40 6.43
N LEU A 123 4.94 -11.48 5.87
CA LEU A 123 4.53 -12.57 4.99
C LEU A 123 5.28 -12.56 3.63
N LEU A 124 5.65 -11.39 3.13
CA LEU A 124 6.32 -11.22 1.84
C LEU A 124 7.85 -11.27 1.94
N ALA A 125 8.41 -10.72 3.00
CA ALA A 125 9.86 -10.60 3.25
C ALA A 125 10.12 -10.73 4.76
N PRO A 126 10.08 -11.95 5.33
CA PRO A 126 10.10 -12.19 6.77
C PRO A 126 11.29 -11.53 7.47
N TRP A 127 11.02 -10.79 8.53
CA TRP A 127 12.04 -10.09 9.31
C TRP A 127 11.77 -10.08 10.81
N ARG A 128 10.54 -9.83 11.24
CA ARG A 128 10.19 -9.70 12.65
C ARG A 128 8.78 -10.23 12.93
N HIS A 129 8.51 -10.56 14.18
CA HIS A 129 7.13 -10.88 14.57
C HIS A 129 6.26 -9.62 14.52
N PRO A 130 5.14 -9.63 13.77
CA PRO A 130 4.20 -8.53 13.72
C PRO A 130 3.60 -8.25 15.11
N THR A 131 3.55 -6.98 15.50
CA THR A 131 2.92 -6.53 16.76
C THR A 131 1.70 -5.66 16.52
N LEU A 132 1.60 -5.11 15.33
CA LEU A 132 0.51 -4.26 14.87
C LEU A 132 0.19 -4.63 13.42
N THR A 133 -1.06 -4.53 13.00
CA THR A 133 -1.41 -4.60 11.58
C THR A 133 -2.22 -3.39 11.16
N VAL A 134 -1.97 -2.88 9.96
CA VAL A 134 -2.85 -1.92 9.28
C VAL A 134 -3.74 -2.69 8.32
N VAL A 135 -5.03 -2.38 8.33
CA VAL A 135 -6.01 -2.98 7.43
C VAL A 135 -6.74 -1.87 6.69
N TYR A 136 -6.64 -1.87 5.37
CA TYR A 136 -7.43 -1.01 4.49
C TYR A 136 -8.79 -1.67 4.23
N VAL A 137 -9.84 -0.87 4.26
CA VAL A 137 -11.22 -1.30 4.02
C VAL A 137 -11.93 -0.34 3.08
N ASP A 138 -12.91 -0.82 2.30
CA ASP A 138 -13.72 0.01 1.38
C ASP A 138 -15.02 0.51 2.01
N ASP A 139 -15.36 0.05 3.19
CA ASP A 139 -16.47 0.55 3.99
C ASP A 139 -16.10 0.59 5.48
N ALA A 140 -16.87 1.30 6.27
CA ALA A 140 -16.64 1.41 7.71
C ALA A 140 -16.75 0.04 8.38
N LEU A 141 -15.73 -0.35 9.14
CA LEU A 141 -15.67 -1.65 9.81
C LEU A 141 -15.51 -1.46 11.32
N ASP A 142 -16.53 -1.84 12.08
CA ASP A 142 -16.50 -1.88 13.54
C ASP A 142 -16.07 -3.28 14.02
N LEU A 143 -14.93 -3.38 14.68
CA LEU A 143 -14.36 -4.65 15.11
C LEU A 143 -14.85 -5.11 16.50
N THR A 144 -15.80 -4.42 17.12
CA THR A 144 -16.34 -4.82 18.42
C THR A 144 -16.92 -6.23 18.37
N ALA A 145 -17.69 -6.56 17.31
CA ALA A 145 -18.26 -7.88 17.11
C ALA A 145 -17.19 -8.97 16.81
N ALA A 146 -16.01 -8.57 16.35
CA ALA A 146 -14.87 -9.46 16.16
C ALA A 146 -14.00 -9.64 17.42
N GLY A 147 -14.45 -9.11 18.56
CA GLY A 147 -13.76 -9.26 19.85
C GLY A 147 -12.59 -8.31 20.08
N PHE A 148 -12.58 -7.17 19.38
CA PHE A 148 -11.65 -6.08 19.63
C PHE A 148 -12.30 -5.00 20.50
N VAL A 149 -11.48 -4.21 21.17
CA VAL A 149 -11.87 -2.98 21.84
C VAL A 149 -11.18 -1.78 21.22
N ARG A 150 -11.78 -0.59 21.30
CA ARG A 150 -11.13 0.64 20.83
C ARG A 150 -9.88 0.91 21.65
N ALA A 151 -8.75 1.13 20.97
CA ALA A 151 -7.54 1.61 21.61
C ALA A 151 -7.55 3.15 21.68
N GLU A 152 -6.85 3.72 22.67
CA GLU A 152 -6.74 5.18 22.82
C GLU A 152 -5.90 5.81 21.71
N GLY A 153 -4.91 5.06 21.18
CA GLY A 153 -4.04 5.51 20.11
C GLY A 153 -3.28 4.37 19.43
N ARG A 154 -2.43 4.73 18.48
CA ARG A 154 -1.60 3.76 17.73
C ARG A 154 -0.69 2.94 18.63
N VAL A 155 -0.21 3.52 19.75
CA VAL A 155 0.75 2.87 20.66
C VAL A 155 0.13 1.67 21.36
N ASP A 156 -1.17 1.76 21.66
CA ASP A 156 -1.91 0.72 22.39
C ASP A 156 -2.63 -0.25 21.42
N ALA A 157 -2.57 0.01 20.11
CA ALA A 157 -3.28 -0.77 19.12
C ALA A 157 -2.52 -2.04 18.71
N THR A 158 -3.27 -3.10 18.42
CA THR A 158 -2.79 -4.29 17.71
C THR A 158 -3.30 -4.35 16.27
N ALA A 159 -4.34 -3.57 15.96
CA ALA A 159 -4.84 -3.37 14.60
C ALA A 159 -5.25 -1.90 14.38
N ILE A 160 -5.00 -1.36 13.18
CA ILE A 160 -5.46 -0.05 12.75
C ILE A 160 -6.31 -0.25 11.50
N VAL A 161 -7.59 0.13 11.56
CA VAL A 161 -8.48 0.12 10.40
C VAL A 161 -8.44 1.47 9.70
N ARG A 162 -8.18 1.45 8.40
CA ARG A 162 -8.15 2.62 7.51
C ARG A 162 -9.22 2.48 6.44
N HIS A 163 -10.36 3.17 6.60
CA HIS A 163 -11.36 3.26 5.55
C HIS A 163 -10.82 4.15 4.42
N THR A 164 -10.72 3.61 3.20
CA THR A 164 -10.14 4.32 2.06
C THR A 164 -11.11 4.45 0.89
N SER A 165 -11.10 5.61 0.24
CA SER A 165 -11.77 5.80 -1.06
C SER A 165 -10.89 5.37 -2.25
N ASP A 166 -9.62 5.05 -2.03
CA ASP A 166 -8.71 4.51 -3.06
C ASP A 166 -8.82 2.99 -3.11
N THR A 167 -9.76 2.49 -3.90
CA THR A 167 -9.97 1.05 -4.07
C THR A 167 -8.79 0.31 -4.69
N THR A 168 -7.82 1.02 -5.28
CA THR A 168 -6.59 0.41 -5.80
C THR A 168 -5.62 -0.02 -4.70
N LEU A 169 -5.88 0.35 -3.43
CA LEU A 169 -5.14 -0.16 -2.28
C LEU A 169 -5.58 -1.57 -1.85
N LEU A 170 -6.79 -1.98 -2.23
CA LEU A 170 -7.40 -3.25 -1.79
C LEU A 170 -6.91 -4.46 -2.59
N ALA A 171 -6.02 -4.26 -3.57
CA ALA A 171 -5.34 -5.33 -4.28
C ALA A 171 -4.03 -4.81 -4.87
N ALA A 172 -2.97 -5.61 -4.79
CA ALA A 172 -1.72 -5.29 -5.46
C ALA A 172 -1.87 -5.30 -6.99
N PHE A 173 -1.10 -4.46 -7.70
CA PHE A 173 -0.97 -4.55 -9.15
C PHE A 173 -0.18 -5.79 -9.56
N GLU A 174 -0.53 -6.38 -10.70
CA GLU A 174 0.31 -7.42 -11.27
C GLU A 174 1.70 -6.85 -11.64
N PRO A 175 2.78 -7.66 -11.49
CA PRO A 175 2.81 -9.12 -11.24
C PRO A 175 2.85 -9.52 -9.76
N TRP A 176 2.62 -8.62 -8.83
CA TRP A 176 2.79 -8.91 -7.41
C TRP A 176 1.70 -9.81 -6.84
N ARG A 177 2.10 -10.58 -5.84
CA ARG A 177 1.20 -11.47 -5.11
C ARG A 177 0.12 -10.66 -4.38
N ARG A 178 -1.15 -11.01 -4.64
CA ARG A 178 -2.32 -10.32 -4.07
C ARG A 178 -2.80 -10.91 -2.75
N SER A 179 -2.38 -12.11 -2.45
CA SER A 179 -2.73 -12.81 -1.20
C SER A 179 -1.65 -13.82 -0.81
N VAL A 180 -1.59 -14.11 0.48
CA VAL A 180 -0.82 -15.23 1.07
C VAL A 180 -1.78 -15.97 1.99
N ASP A 181 -1.91 -17.30 1.85
CA ASP A 181 -2.84 -18.14 2.62
C ASP A 181 -4.26 -17.56 2.66
N GLU A 182 -4.78 -17.14 1.50
CA GLU A 182 -6.09 -16.48 1.31
C GLU A 182 -6.21 -15.08 1.94
N LEU A 183 -5.19 -14.59 2.62
CA LEU A 183 -5.15 -13.26 3.22
C LEU A 183 -4.88 -12.20 2.14
N PRO A 184 -5.84 -11.30 1.79
CA PRO A 184 -5.61 -10.26 0.80
C PRO A 184 -4.59 -9.25 1.31
N LEU A 185 -3.61 -8.92 0.47
CA LEU A 185 -2.54 -7.99 0.80
C LEU A 185 -2.74 -6.66 0.09
N ALA A 186 -2.46 -5.57 0.79
CA ALA A 186 -2.29 -4.27 0.16
C ALA A 186 -1.08 -4.29 -0.78
N ASP A 187 -1.04 -3.33 -1.70
CA ASP A 187 0.10 -3.15 -2.61
C ASP A 187 1.43 -3.05 -1.83
N PRO A 188 2.51 -3.76 -2.22
CA PRO A 188 3.79 -3.74 -1.49
C PRO A 188 4.37 -2.33 -1.29
N VAL A 189 4.17 -1.42 -2.24
CA VAL A 189 4.64 -0.02 -2.09
C VAL A 189 3.82 0.73 -1.03
N GLN A 190 2.53 0.41 -0.90
CA GLN A 190 1.72 0.91 0.20
C GLN A 190 2.19 0.35 1.54
N GLN A 191 2.53 -0.93 1.61
CA GLN A 191 3.09 -1.54 2.82
C GLN A 191 4.40 -0.86 3.25
N ILE A 192 5.30 -0.54 2.30
CA ILE A 192 6.52 0.22 2.55
C ILE A 192 6.18 1.58 3.17
N TRP A 193 5.22 2.29 2.58
CA TRP A 193 4.78 3.58 3.12
C TRP A 193 4.21 3.47 4.54
N ASP A 194 3.39 2.45 4.81
CA ASP A 194 2.79 2.23 6.13
C ASP A 194 3.86 1.94 7.19
N LEU A 195 4.91 1.18 6.86
CA LEU A 195 6.03 0.94 7.76
C LEU A 195 6.74 2.25 8.14
N HIS A 196 6.97 3.14 7.18
CA HIS A 196 7.55 4.47 7.44
C HIS A 196 6.60 5.37 8.24
N ASP A 197 5.28 5.36 7.94
CA ASP A 197 4.27 6.16 8.65
C ASP A 197 4.12 5.75 10.13
N LEU A 198 4.21 4.45 10.40
CA LEU A 198 4.18 3.92 11.76
C LEU A 198 5.49 4.18 12.53
N GLY A 199 6.62 4.25 11.83
CA GLY A 199 7.92 4.57 12.40
C GLY A 199 8.52 3.46 13.27
N GLY A 200 9.71 3.73 13.80
CA GLY A 200 10.51 2.79 14.59
C GLY A 200 11.60 2.10 13.76
N ALA A 201 12.76 1.86 14.38
CA ALA A 201 13.94 1.30 13.69
C ALA A 201 13.64 -0.03 13.01
N ASP A 202 12.98 -0.96 13.71
CA ASP A 202 12.64 -2.27 13.16
C ASP A 202 11.73 -2.20 11.91
N ARG A 203 10.83 -1.19 11.86
CA ARG A 203 9.96 -0.99 10.69
C ARG A 203 10.69 -0.39 9.51
N VAL A 204 11.69 0.44 9.76
CA VAL A 204 12.60 0.93 8.72
C VAL A 204 13.37 -0.24 8.11
N ASP A 205 13.95 -1.12 8.94
CA ASP A 205 14.65 -2.32 8.47
C ASP A 205 13.72 -3.26 7.69
N ALA A 206 12.45 -3.41 8.13
CA ALA A 206 11.45 -4.19 7.41
C ALA A 206 11.09 -3.55 6.05
N ALA A 207 10.98 -2.21 6.00
CA ALA A 207 10.74 -1.48 4.76
C ALA A 207 11.89 -1.66 3.77
N ASP A 208 13.15 -1.57 4.21
CA ASP A 208 14.33 -1.76 3.38
C ASP A 208 14.37 -3.17 2.77
N ARG A 209 14.01 -4.19 3.55
CA ARG A 209 13.91 -5.58 3.05
C ARG A 209 12.81 -5.74 2.02
N LEU A 210 11.64 -5.15 2.28
CA LEU A 210 10.53 -5.21 1.33
C LEU A 210 10.88 -4.44 0.03
N ILE A 211 11.57 -3.29 0.13
CA ILE A 211 12.09 -2.55 -1.02
C ILE A 211 13.04 -3.45 -1.84
N ALA A 212 13.99 -4.11 -1.19
CA ALA A 212 14.91 -5.03 -1.88
C ALA A 212 14.14 -6.15 -2.59
N ALA A 213 13.16 -6.77 -1.93
CA ALA A 213 12.33 -7.82 -2.54
C ALA A 213 11.51 -7.33 -3.74
N VAL A 214 10.97 -6.09 -3.64
CA VAL A 214 10.30 -5.40 -4.76
C VAL A 214 11.27 -5.21 -5.93
N LEU A 215 12.46 -4.67 -5.70
CA LEU A 215 13.44 -4.36 -6.74
C LEU A 215 13.99 -5.62 -7.41
N ASP A 216 14.23 -6.68 -6.64
CA ASP A 216 14.71 -7.99 -7.11
C ASP A 216 13.63 -8.81 -7.84
N GLY A 217 12.37 -8.37 -7.84
CA GLY A 217 11.26 -9.09 -8.47
C GLY A 217 10.80 -10.35 -7.70
N LYS A 218 11.25 -10.54 -6.46
CA LYS A 218 10.93 -11.75 -5.64
C LYS A 218 9.45 -11.83 -5.20
N LEU A 219 8.70 -10.75 -5.36
CA LEU A 219 7.27 -10.69 -5.00
C LEU A 219 6.34 -11.04 -6.16
N ALA A 220 6.87 -11.27 -7.36
CA ALA A 220 6.09 -11.70 -8.50
C ALA A 220 5.52 -13.10 -8.28
N VAL A 221 4.30 -13.33 -8.73
CA VAL A 221 3.74 -14.68 -8.82
C VAL A 221 4.48 -15.40 -9.93
N GLU A 222 5.06 -16.57 -9.64
CA GLU A 222 5.60 -17.45 -10.67
C GLU A 222 4.45 -17.87 -11.60
N SER A 223 4.63 -17.63 -12.91
CA SER A 223 3.66 -17.92 -13.97
C SER A 223 3.62 -19.40 -14.27
#